data_270960ff2c8641593ddaec9c2b9792e3
#
_entry.id   270960ff2c8641593ddaec9c2b9792e3
#
_cell.length_a   1.000
_cell.length_b   1.000
_cell.length_c   1.000
_cell.angle_alpha   90.00
_cell.angle_beta   90.00
_cell.angle_gamma   90.00
#
_symmetry.space_group_name_H-M   'P 1'
#
loop_
_entity.id
_entity.type
_entity.pdbx_description
1 polymer ?
#
loop_
_entity_poly.entity_id
_entity_poly.type
_entity_poly.pdbx_seq_one_letter_code
_entity_poly.pdbx_strand_id
1 'polypeptide(L)'
;MKKRTGMAVATIALLIATPLIAQDDVTMPKIDQRSYNLGVMGGFAEVVKLGVKQLALSEVMSPEEMDDIMDDALVVAKRNGVEMWRETDFLVTDLYPADVAEGKHVLLIYKSDTLDRYLAIKADKAALVAAGEYDGKAREEIARRFGRLLSYPESVIDDLLERQSNAN
;
A
#
# COMPACT_ATOMS: atom_id res chain seq x y z
N MET A 1 -6.64 -61.38 -67.45
CA MET A 1 -7.56 -60.30 -67.10
C MET A 1 -7.91 -60.44 -65.62
N LYS A 2 -7.33 -59.61 -64.71
CA LYS A 2 -7.65 -59.63 -63.28
C LYS A 2 -8.38 -58.35 -62.94
N LYS A 3 -9.63 -58.49 -62.58
CA LYS A 3 -10.45 -57.40 -62.09
C LYS A 3 -10.01 -57.03 -60.64
N ARG A 4 -9.61 -55.80 -60.40
CA ARG A 4 -9.36 -55.27 -59.04
C ARG A 4 -10.65 -54.59 -58.55
N THR A 5 -11.22 -55.19 -57.49
CA THR A 5 -12.32 -54.63 -56.77
C THR A 5 -11.79 -53.55 -55.78
N GLY A 6 -12.14 -52.34 -56.01
CA GLY A 6 -11.79 -51.26 -55.11
C GLY A 6 -12.77 -51.19 -53.92
N MET A 7 -12.25 -51.26 -52.71
CA MET A 7 -13.02 -51.11 -51.47
C MET A 7 -12.97 -49.64 -51.03
N ALA A 8 -14.12 -48.97 -51.06
CA ALA A 8 -14.27 -47.62 -50.60
C ALA A 8 -14.36 -47.63 -49.07
N VAL A 9 -13.39 -46.95 -48.42
CA VAL A 9 -13.42 -46.72 -46.99
C VAL A 9 -14.17 -45.42 -46.75
N ALA A 10 -15.33 -45.51 -46.15
CA ALA A 10 -16.09 -44.33 -45.72
C ALA A 10 -15.56 -43.84 -44.36
N THR A 11 -14.91 -42.69 -44.37
CA THR A 11 -14.45 -42.02 -43.15
C THR A 11 -15.63 -41.25 -42.53
N ILE A 12 -16.13 -41.73 -41.40
CA ILE A 12 -17.16 -41.01 -40.60
C ILE A 12 -16.41 -39.98 -39.75
N ALA A 13 -16.57 -38.72 -40.11
CA ALA A 13 -16.10 -37.60 -39.28
C ALA A 13 -17.09 -37.40 -38.14
N LEU A 14 -16.68 -37.73 -36.91
CA LEU A 14 -17.43 -37.48 -35.69
C LEU A 14 -17.18 -36.00 -35.30
N LEU A 15 -18.16 -35.14 -35.57
CA LEU A 15 -18.18 -33.74 -35.09
C LEU A 15 -18.49 -33.74 -33.58
N ILE A 16 -17.46 -33.62 -32.77
CA ILE A 16 -17.63 -33.35 -31.33
C ILE A 16 -17.96 -31.88 -31.19
N ALA A 17 -19.25 -31.56 -30.97
CA ALA A 17 -19.70 -30.25 -30.57
C ALA A 17 -19.25 -30.03 -29.13
N THR A 18 -18.15 -29.30 -28.93
CA THR A 18 -17.80 -28.76 -27.59
C THR A 18 -18.82 -27.71 -27.17
N PRO A 19 -19.47 -27.87 -26.01
CA PRO A 19 -20.35 -26.78 -25.52
C PRO A 19 -19.48 -25.55 -25.27
N LEU A 20 -19.81 -24.46 -25.95
CA LEU A 20 -19.27 -23.14 -25.67
C LEU A 20 -19.81 -22.75 -24.29
N ILE A 21 -19.04 -23.01 -23.25
CA ILE A 21 -19.34 -22.47 -21.92
C ILE A 21 -19.19 -20.95 -22.08
N ALA A 22 -20.30 -20.23 -22.09
CA ALA A 22 -20.30 -18.80 -21.99
C ALA A 22 -19.53 -18.46 -20.70
N GLN A 23 -18.34 -17.87 -20.84
CA GLN A 23 -17.70 -17.19 -19.71
C GLN A 23 -18.62 -16.03 -19.37
N ASP A 24 -19.39 -16.17 -18.30
CA ASP A 24 -20.04 -15.04 -17.68
C ASP A 24 -18.93 -14.05 -17.35
N ASP A 25 -18.92 -12.93 -18.07
CA ASP A 25 -18.01 -11.81 -17.81
C ASP A 25 -18.43 -11.27 -16.43
N VAL A 26 -17.78 -11.79 -15.37
CA VAL A 26 -18.02 -11.35 -14.01
C VAL A 26 -17.48 -9.92 -13.94
N THR A 27 -18.35 -8.98 -14.29
CA THR A 27 -18.06 -7.55 -14.14
C THR A 27 -17.85 -7.30 -12.65
N MET A 28 -16.60 -7.13 -12.25
CA MET A 28 -16.27 -6.77 -10.86
C MET A 28 -17.04 -5.50 -10.50
N PRO A 29 -17.74 -5.49 -9.36
CA PRO A 29 -18.48 -4.30 -8.94
C PRO A 29 -17.49 -3.12 -8.83
N LYS A 30 -17.88 -1.97 -9.36
CA LYS A 30 -17.08 -0.75 -9.24
C LYS A 30 -16.98 -0.39 -7.76
N ILE A 31 -15.75 -0.46 -7.22
CA ILE A 31 -15.48 -0.10 -5.83
C ILE A 31 -15.67 1.42 -5.71
N ASP A 32 -16.46 1.86 -4.76
CA ASP A 32 -16.50 3.25 -4.35
C ASP A 32 -15.22 3.56 -3.55
N GLN A 33 -14.29 4.26 -4.20
CA GLN A 33 -12.95 4.52 -3.66
C GLN A 33 -13.00 5.28 -2.34
N ARG A 34 -13.94 6.21 -2.19
CA ARG A 34 -14.12 6.97 -0.96
C ARG A 34 -14.52 6.07 0.21
N SER A 35 -15.52 5.23 0.03
CA SER A 35 -15.97 4.26 1.05
C SER A 35 -14.86 3.24 1.36
N TYR A 36 -14.12 2.80 0.35
CA TYR A 36 -12.97 1.91 0.53
C TYR A 36 -11.91 2.57 1.42
N ASN A 37 -11.49 3.79 1.11
CA ASN A 37 -10.47 4.52 1.88
C ASN A 37 -10.90 4.73 3.33
N LEU A 38 -12.17 5.11 3.56
CA LEU A 38 -12.71 5.24 4.92
C LEU A 38 -12.75 3.91 5.68
N GLY A 39 -13.07 2.82 4.99
CA GLY A 39 -13.03 1.47 5.56
C GLY A 39 -11.62 1.05 5.98
N VAL A 40 -10.63 1.29 5.12
CA VAL A 40 -9.20 1.05 5.43
C VAL A 40 -8.74 1.88 6.62
N MET A 41 -9.08 3.18 6.64
CA MET A 41 -8.78 4.06 7.78
C MET A 41 -9.43 3.56 9.08
N GLY A 42 -10.68 3.06 9.01
CA GLY A 42 -11.38 2.47 10.14
C GLY A 42 -10.65 1.25 10.71
N GLY A 43 -10.21 0.35 9.85
CA GLY A 43 -9.40 -0.81 10.25
C GLY A 43 -8.07 -0.40 10.89
N PHE A 44 -7.36 0.56 10.29
CA PHE A 44 -6.12 1.07 10.89
C PHE A 44 -6.35 1.82 12.21
N ALA A 45 -7.44 2.58 12.31
CA ALA A 45 -7.81 3.25 13.56
C ALA A 45 -8.07 2.23 14.68
N GLU A 46 -8.68 1.09 14.39
CA GLU A 46 -8.89 0.02 15.36
C GLU A 46 -7.57 -0.60 15.83
N VAL A 47 -6.65 -0.95 14.93
CA VAL A 47 -5.37 -1.57 15.32
C VAL A 47 -4.46 -0.59 16.08
N VAL A 48 -4.54 0.73 15.80
CA VAL A 48 -3.87 1.77 16.59
C VAL A 48 -4.51 1.92 17.96
N LYS A 49 -5.85 1.94 18.03
CA LYS A 49 -6.60 1.98 19.29
C LYS A 49 -6.19 0.84 20.23
N LEU A 50 -6.05 -0.37 19.68
CA LEU A 50 -5.68 -1.58 20.41
C LEU A 50 -4.18 -1.66 20.76
N GLY A 51 -3.36 -0.72 20.28
CA GLY A 51 -1.91 -0.69 20.51
C GLY A 51 -1.11 -1.70 19.70
N VAL A 52 -1.72 -2.34 18.69
CA VAL A 52 -1.03 -3.25 17.76
C VAL A 52 -0.07 -2.48 16.86
N LYS A 53 -0.47 -1.24 16.44
CA LYS A 53 0.40 -0.29 15.76
C LYS A 53 0.50 1.01 16.57
N GLN A 54 1.69 1.60 16.56
CA GLN A 54 1.88 2.94 17.13
C GLN A 54 1.43 4.01 16.16
N LEU A 55 1.83 3.86 14.88
CA LEU A 55 1.50 4.71 13.76
C LEU A 55 0.98 3.87 12.60
N ALA A 56 -0.15 4.27 12.03
CA ALA A 56 -0.62 3.74 10.75
C ALA A 56 -0.75 4.90 9.73
N LEU A 57 -0.69 4.55 8.45
CA LEU A 57 -0.76 5.48 7.33
C LEU A 57 -2.01 5.16 6.51
N SER A 58 -2.72 6.18 6.03
CA SER A 58 -3.69 5.99 4.96
C SER A 58 -2.98 5.67 3.64
N GLU A 59 -3.74 5.38 2.60
CA GLU A 59 -3.24 5.50 1.24
C GLU A 59 -2.86 6.96 0.96
N VAL A 60 -1.91 7.15 0.03
CA VAL A 60 -1.56 8.49 -0.46
C VAL A 60 -2.65 8.99 -1.39
N MET A 61 -3.04 10.25 -1.25
CA MET A 61 -4.14 10.88 -1.99
C MET A 61 -3.67 12.22 -2.54
N SER A 62 -4.28 12.66 -3.63
CA SER A 62 -4.10 14.04 -4.07
C SER A 62 -4.62 15.02 -3.00
N PRO A 63 -4.18 16.29 -3.03
CA PRO A 63 -4.72 17.31 -2.10
C PRO A 63 -6.24 17.40 -2.13
N GLU A 64 -6.85 17.32 -3.33
CA GLU A 64 -8.29 17.41 -3.55
C GLU A 64 -9.03 16.19 -2.97
N GLU A 65 -8.54 14.98 -3.24
CA GLU A 65 -9.10 13.76 -2.65
C GLU A 65 -9.02 13.76 -1.12
N MET A 66 -7.92 14.31 -0.59
CA MET A 66 -7.75 14.46 0.86
C MET A 66 -8.74 15.48 1.44
N ASP A 67 -8.98 16.59 0.75
CA ASP A 67 -9.98 17.59 1.18
C ASP A 67 -11.37 16.98 1.22
N ASP A 68 -11.74 16.20 0.22
CA ASP A 68 -13.06 15.56 0.10
C ASP A 68 -13.33 14.52 1.20
N ILE A 69 -12.29 13.88 1.75
CA ILE A 69 -12.46 12.79 2.73
C ILE A 69 -12.21 13.21 4.18
N MET A 70 -11.59 14.37 4.41
CA MET A 70 -11.04 14.75 5.70
C MET A 70 -12.09 14.76 6.82
N ASP A 71 -13.26 15.33 6.59
CA ASP A 71 -14.32 15.43 7.61
C ASP A 71 -14.78 14.04 8.07
N ASP A 72 -14.98 13.11 7.15
CA ASP A 72 -15.36 11.74 7.48
C ASP A 72 -14.21 10.96 8.15
N ALA A 73 -12.97 11.20 7.74
CA ALA A 73 -11.80 10.62 8.40
C ALA A 73 -11.73 11.05 9.87
N LEU A 74 -12.02 12.33 10.18
CA LEU A 74 -12.11 12.80 11.56
C LEU A 74 -13.25 12.15 12.36
N VAL A 75 -14.38 11.84 11.71
CA VAL A 75 -15.46 11.06 12.35
C VAL A 75 -14.97 9.63 12.65
N VAL A 76 -14.23 9.00 11.75
CA VAL A 76 -13.62 7.68 11.99
C VAL A 76 -12.63 7.74 13.15
N ALA A 77 -11.75 8.75 13.19
CA ALA A 77 -10.82 8.96 14.29
C ALA A 77 -11.53 9.07 15.65
N LYS A 78 -12.52 9.94 15.72
CA LYS A 78 -13.31 10.16 16.95
C LYS A 78 -14.01 8.90 17.45
N ARG A 79 -14.62 8.12 16.55
CA ARG A 79 -15.30 6.85 16.90
C ARG A 79 -14.34 5.82 17.49
N ASN A 80 -13.10 5.80 17.02
CA ASN A 80 -12.08 4.87 17.49
C ASN A 80 -11.25 5.41 18.67
N GLY A 81 -11.36 6.70 19.02
CA GLY A 81 -10.56 7.31 20.08
C GLY A 81 -9.07 7.37 19.71
N VAL A 82 -8.79 7.65 18.44
CA VAL A 82 -7.46 7.92 17.89
C VAL A 82 -7.41 9.34 17.34
N GLU A 83 -6.23 9.78 16.97
CA GLU A 83 -5.99 11.07 16.32
C GLU A 83 -5.57 10.84 14.87
N MET A 84 -5.86 11.81 14.00
CA MET A 84 -5.42 11.82 12.61
C MET A 84 -4.76 13.16 12.30
N TRP A 85 -3.61 13.10 11.65
CA TRP A 85 -2.84 14.26 11.19
C TRP A 85 -2.65 14.18 9.68
N ARG A 86 -3.01 15.25 8.97
CA ARG A 86 -2.75 15.37 7.53
C ARG A 86 -1.30 15.76 7.32
N GLU A 87 -0.53 14.85 6.78
CA GLU A 87 0.87 15.07 6.42
C GLU A 87 0.95 15.44 4.93
N THR A 88 1.52 16.60 4.65
CA THR A 88 1.66 17.16 3.30
C THR A 88 3.09 17.09 2.75
N ASP A 89 4.03 16.79 3.63
CA ASP A 89 5.45 16.61 3.34
C ASP A 89 5.94 15.33 4.03
N PHE A 90 5.56 14.19 3.45
CA PHE A 90 5.77 12.88 4.07
C PHE A 90 7.25 12.55 4.29
N LEU A 91 7.55 11.92 5.41
CA LEU A 91 8.89 11.43 5.73
C LEU A 91 9.29 10.28 4.77
N VAL A 92 9.89 10.62 3.65
CA VAL A 92 10.48 9.64 2.72
C VAL A 92 11.78 9.08 3.32
N THR A 93 11.91 7.76 3.33
CA THR A 93 13.10 7.02 3.79
C THR A 93 13.34 5.82 2.87
N ASP A 94 14.40 5.06 3.11
CA ASP A 94 14.69 3.82 2.35
C ASP A 94 13.72 2.67 2.61
N LEU A 95 12.64 2.87 3.37
CA LEU A 95 11.57 1.88 3.51
C LEU A 95 10.59 1.89 2.35
N TYR A 96 10.52 2.99 1.59
CA TYR A 96 9.59 3.17 0.47
C TYR A 96 10.27 3.88 -0.70
N PRO A 97 9.83 3.64 -1.95
CA PRO A 97 10.26 4.42 -3.10
C PRO A 97 9.99 5.91 -2.89
N ALA A 98 10.90 6.77 -3.35
CA ALA A 98 10.85 8.21 -3.08
C ALA A 98 9.63 8.91 -3.71
N ASP A 99 9.14 8.38 -4.83
CA ASP A 99 8.03 8.92 -5.62
C ASP A 99 6.63 8.59 -5.05
N VAL A 100 6.54 7.69 -4.07
CA VAL A 100 5.25 7.22 -3.53
C VAL A 100 4.38 8.37 -3.02
N ALA A 101 4.99 9.36 -2.38
CA ALA A 101 4.28 10.46 -1.72
C ALA A 101 4.50 11.83 -2.39
N GLU A 102 5.20 11.89 -3.53
CA GLU A 102 5.51 13.16 -4.20
C GLU A 102 4.21 13.86 -4.66
N GLY A 103 4.01 15.11 -4.20
CA GLY A 103 2.82 15.90 -4.50
C GLY A 103 1.51 15.37 -3.90
N LYS A 104 1.59 14.39 -3.00
CA LYS A 104 0.43 13.75 -2.38
C LYS A 104 0.42 13.96 -0.87
N HIS A 105 -0.75 13.76 -0.28
CA HIS A 105 -0.96 13.81 1.16
C HIS A 105 -1.25 12.41 1.72
N VAL A 106 -0.94 12.22 2.99
CA VAL A 106 -1.25 10.99 3.73
C VAL A 106 -1.80 11.35 5.11
N LEU A 107 -2.73 10.55 5.64
CA LEU A 107 -3.16 10.68 7.03
C LEU A 107 -2.32 9.77 7.92
N LEU A 108 -1.71 10.37 8.93
CA LEU A 108 -1.08 9.67 10.04
C LEU A 108 -2.17 9.36 11.06
N ILE A 109 -2.35 8.09 11.40
CA ILE A 109 -3.33 7.62 12.38
C ILE A 109 -2.56 7.16 13.60
N TYR A 110 -2.80 7.79 14.76
CA TYR A 110 -1.93 7.62 15.92
C TYR A 110 -2.67 7.86 17.24
N LYS A 111 -1.96 7.66 18.36
CA LYS A 111 -2.38 8.02 19.71
C LYS A 111 -1.20 8.61 20.49
N SER A 112 -1.52 9.37 21.54
CA SER A 112 -0.54 9.88 22.51
C SER A 112 0.57 10.70 21.85
N ASP A 113 1.83 10.47 22.22
CA ASP A 113 3.02 11.19 21.76
C ASP A 113 3.58 10.72 20.40
N THR A 114 2.87 9.84 19.70
CA THR A 114 3.40 9.22 18.48
C THR A 114 3.65 10.25 17.37
N LEU A 115 2.81 11.28 17.25
CA LEU A 115 3.02 12.37 16.30
C LEU A 115 4.32 13.14 16.63
N ASP A 116 4.57 13.45 17.89
CA ASP A 116 5.79 14.16 18.32
C ASP A 116 7.04 13.35 17.96
N ARG A 117 6.97 12.04 18.14
CA ARG A 117 8.06 11.11 17.75
C ARG A 117 8.28 11.08 16.24
N TYR A 118 7.21 11.08 15.46
CA TYR A 118 7.30 11.18 14.00
C TYR A 118 7.95 12.49 13.56
N LEU A 119 7.50 13.62 14.12
CA LEU A 119 8.06 14.94 13.81
C LEU A 119 9.53 15.06 14.26
N ALA A 120 9.91 14.42 15.36
CA ALA A 120 11.32 14.37 15.78
C ALA A 120 12.19 13.62 14.78
N ILE A 121 11.72 12.49 14.22
CA ILE A 121 12.46 11.76 13.18
C ILE A 121 12.61 12.63 11.90
N LYS A 122 11.57 13.38 11.51
CA LYS A 122 11.65 14.34 10.40
C LYS A 122 12.69 15.43 10.65
N ALA A 123 12.68 16.00 11.85
CA ALA A 123 13.63 17.05 12.23
C ALA A 123 15.07 16.54 12.21
N ASP A 124 15.33 15.35 12.75
CA ASP A 124 16.65 14.72 12.76
C ASP A 124 17.14 14.45 11.33
N LYS A 125 16.27 13.92 10.45
CA LYS A 125 16.60 13.76 9.03
C LYS A 125 16.96 15.09 8.38
N ALA A 126 16.14 16.14 8.61
CA ALA A 126 16.39 17.46 8.04
C ALA A 126 17.74 18.05 8.53
N ALA A 127 18.09 17.86 9.80
CA ALA A 127 19.37 18.28 10.34
C ALA A 127 20.56 17.54 9.69
N LEU A 128 20.45 16.22 9.51
CA LEU A 128 21.47 15.41 8.82
C LEU A 128 21.65 15.85 7.36
N VAL A 129 20.54 16.11 6.65
CA VAL A 129 20.57 16.61 5.27
C VAL A 129 21.26 17.98 5.20
N ALA A 130 20.92 18.90 6.10
CA ALA A 130 21.52 20.23 6.16
C ALA A 130 23.02 20.19 6.48
N ALA A 131 23.48 19.21 7.28
CA ALA A 131 24.88 18.98 7.61
C ALA A 131 25.64 18.22 6.49
N GLY A 132 24.98 17.67 5.48
CA GLY A 132 25.57 16.80 4.47
C GLY A 132 25.95 15.41 5.02
N GLU A 133 25.33 14.99 6.11
CA GLU A 133 25.61 13.75 6.84
C GLU A 133 24.48 12.70 6.68
N TYR A 134 23.48 12.95 5.81
CA TYR A 134 22.39 12.01 5.56
C TYR A 134 22.81 10.93 4.56
N ASP A 135 23.73 10.06 4.97
CA ASP A 135 24.26 8.95 4.19
C ASP A 135 24.48 7.69 5.04
N GLY A 136 24.82 6.58 4.39
CA GLY A 136 25.26 5.35 5.04
C GLY A 136 24.43 5.00 6.29
N LYS A 137 25.11 4.90 7.43
CA LYS A 137 24.48 4.50 8.71
C LYS A 137 23.47 5.51 9.24
N ALA A 138 23.70 6.81 9.04
CA ALA A 138 22.78 7.84 9.50
C ALA A 138 21.44 7.75 8.76
N ARG A 139 21.50 7.56 7.45
CA ARG A 139 20.33 7.35 6.59
C ARG A 139 19.56 6.08 6.96
N GLU A 140 20.28 4.98 7.16
CA GLU A 140 19.71 3.70 7.60
C GLU A 140 19.03 3.83 8.97
N GLU A 141 19.63 4.50 9.95
CA GLU A 141 19.05 4.67 11.29
C GLU A 141 17.74 5.48 11.25
N ILE A 142 17.64 6.52 10.43
CA ILE A 142 16.38 7.26 10.23
C ILE A 142 15.29 6.33 9.68
N ALA A 143 15.60 5.49 8.70
CA ALA A 143 14.67 4.52 8.13
C ALA A 143 14.22 3.49 9.19
N ARG A 144 15.16 2.94 9.96
CA ARG A 144 14.86 2.00 11.06
C ARG A 144 13.96 2.60 12.13
N ARG A 145 14.26 3.82 12.57
CA ARG A 145 13.43 4.54 13.55
C ARG A 145 12.00 4.72 13.04
N PHE A 146 11.85 5.08 11.77
CA PHE A 146 10.53 5.20 11.16
C PHE A 146 9.82 3.84 11.05
N GLY A 147 10.51 2.78 10.64
CA GLY A 147 9.95 1.43 10.60
C GLY A 147 9.46 0.93 11.96
N ARG A 148 10.22 1.17 13.03
CA ARG A 148 9.82 0.86 14.41
C ARG A 148 8.57 1.66 14.82
N LEU A 149 8.48 2.93 14.42
CA LEU A 149 7.29 3.75 14.69
C LEU A 149 6.06 3.21 13.95
N LEU A 150 6.23 2.65 12.75
CA LEU A 150 5.19 1.92 12.02
C LEU A 150 4.88 0.54 12.61
N SER A 151 5.57 0.16 13.72
CA SER A 151 5.46 -1.15 14.38
C SER A 151 5.86 -2.33 13.49
N TYR A 152 6.83 -2.12 12.59
CA TYR A 152 7.40 -3.21 11.80
C TYR A 152 8.40 -4.00 12.64
N PRO A 153 8.39 -5.35 12.56
CA PRO A 153 9.46 -6.18 13.09
C PRO A 153 10.82 -5.84 12.44
N GLU A 154 11.92 -5.99 13.19
CA GLU A 154 13.27 -5.72 12.65
C GLU A 154 13.56 -6.49 11.35
N SER A 155 13.14 -7.76 11.26
CA SER A 155 13.29 -8.57 10.04
C SER A 155 12.59 -7.97 8.83
N VAL A 156 11.41 -7.35 9.01
CA VAL A 156 10.69 -6.66 7.92
C VAL A 156 11.41 -5.38 7.52
N ILE A 157 11.97 -4.65 8.50
CA ILE A 157 12.76 -3.45 8.23
C ILE A 157 14.02 -3.83 7.42
N ASP A 158 14.72 -4.89 7.82
CA ASP A 158 15.90 -5.39 7.10
C ASP A 158 15.57 -5.77 5.66
N ASP A 159 14.49 -6.55 5.45
CA ASP A 159 14.04 -6.95 4.12
C ASP A 159 13.72 -5.76 3.22
N LEU A 160 13.09 -4.70 3.76
CA LEU A 160 12.75 -3.50 3.01
C LEU A 160 14.00 -2.70 2.61
N LEU A 161 14.96 -2.55 3.53
CA LEU A 161 16.22 -1.85 3.27
C LEU A 161 17.08 -2.59 2.24
N GLU A 162 17.15 -3.92 2.30
CA GLU A 162 17.87 -4.73 1.32
C GLU A 162 17.25 -4.61 -0.08
N ARG A 163 15.93 -4.63 -0.20
CA ARG A 163 15.25 -4.44 -1.50
C ARG A 163 15.57 -3.09 -2.13
N GLN A 164 15.55 -2.05 -1.33
CA GLN A 164 15.84 -0.70 -1.81
C GLN A 164 17.31 -0.53 -2.21
N SER A 165 18.24 -1.16 -1.47
CA SER A 165 19.66 -1.18 -1.82
C SER A 165 19.96 -1.88 -3.15
N ASN A 166 19.18 -2.91 -3.49
CA ASN A 166 19.31 -3.67 -4.74
C ASN A 166 18.63 -3.00 -5.94
N ALA A 167 17.80 -1.99 -5.72
CA ALA A 167 17.06 -1.27 -6.77
C ALA A 167 17.77 0.01 -7.25
N ASN A 168 18.80 0.47 -6.54
CA ASN A 168 19.64 1.65 -6.84
C ASN A 168 20.99 1.24 -7.44
#